data_d8e9a7e14d8ff9a651f0b3c7916a31a6
#
_entry.id   d8e9a7e14d8ff9a651f0b3c7916a31a6
#
_cell.length_a   1.000
_cell.length_b   1.000
_cell.length_c   1.000
_cell.angle_alpha   90.00
_cell.angle_beta   90.00
_cell.angle_gamma   90.00
#
_symmetry.space_group_name_H-M   'P 1'
#
loop_
_entity.id
_entity.type
_entity.pdbx_description
1 polymer ?
#
loop_
_entity_poly.entity_id
_entity_poly.type
_entity_poly.pdbx_seq_one_letter_code
_entity_poly.pdbx_strand_id
1 'polypeptide(L)'
;MQVTSEILHGKLKEFFGFDSFKGEQEAVIRHLIQGNNTFVLMPTGGGKSLCYQLPALVMEGTAIVISPLIALMKNQVDAIRGFVAGNDGIAHFLNSSLNKAQITEVKNDLMSGATK
;
A
#
# COMPACT_ATOMS: atom_id res chain seq x y z
N MET A 1 -3.01 -13.54 -11.51
CA MET A 1 -4.01 -13.59 -10.43
C MET A 1 -5.31 -12.96 -10.90
N GLN A 2 -6.39 -13.72 -10.87
CA GLN A 2 -7.70 -13.17 -11.16
C GLN A 2 -8.33 -12.65 -9.87
N VAL A 3 -8.64 -11.35 -9.84
CA VAL A 3 -9.28 -10.72 -8.69
C VAL A 3 -10.62 -10.17 -9.13
N THR A 4 -11.69 -10.66 -8.52
CA THR A 4 -13.06 -10.22 -8.80
C THR A 4 -13.41 -9.00 -7.95
N SER A 5 -14.49 -8.30 -8.34
CA SER A 5 -15.01 -7.18 -7.56
C SER A 5 -15.35 -7.61 -6.13
N GLU A 6 -15.92 -8.81 -5.95
CA GLU A 6 -16.25 -9.34 -4.62
C GLU A 6 -15.02 -9.52 -3.74
N ILE A 7 -13.93 -10.04 -4.30
CA ILE A 7 -12.67 -10.21 -3.58
C ILE A 7 -12.12 -8.84 -3.16
N LEU A 8 -12.15 -7.87 -4.06
CA LEU A 8 -11.66 -6.52 -3.75
C LEU A 8 -12.49 -5.84 -2.66
N HIS A 9 -13.81 -5.96 -2.71
CA HIS A 9 -14.68 -5.41 -1.66
C HIS A 9 -14.44 -6.09 -0.32
N GLY A 10 -14.22 -7.41 -0.31
CA GLY A 10 -13.87 -8.15 0.89
C GLY A 10 -12.56 -7.69 1.50
N LYS A 11 -11.54 -7.49 0.68
CA LYS A 11 -10.23 -6.99 1.14
C LYS A 11 -10.30 -5.53 1.60
N LEU A 12 -11.10 -4.71 0.94
CA LEU A 12 -11.34 -3.34 1.36
C LEU A 12 -11.93 -3.30 2.77
N LYS A 13 -12.92 -4.12 3.04
CA LYS A 13 -13.53 -4.22 4.37
C LYS A 13 -12.56 -4.77 5.41
N GLU A 14 -11.84 -5.82 5.07
CA GLU A 14 -10.89 -6.49 5.96
C GLU A 14 -9.77 -5.56 6.42
N PHE A 15 -9.12 -4.85 5.49
CA PHE A 15 -7.96 -4.03 5.81
C PHE A 15 -8.30 -2.58 6.17
N PHE A 16 -9.33 -2.01 5.57
CA PHE A 16 -9.62 -0.57 5.70
C PHE A 16 -10.97 -0.27 6.36
N GLY A 17 -11.83 -1.27 6.49
CA GLY A 17 -13.12 -1.10 7.13
C GLY A 17 -14.18 -0.39 6.29
N PHE A 18 -13.94 -0.20 4.99
CA PHE A 18 -14.89 0.44 4.09
C PHE A 18 -15.76 -0.59 3.38
N ASP A 19 -17.02 -0.25 3.16
CA ASP A 19 -17.97 -1.13 2.50
C ASP A 19 -17.95 -0.99 0.96
N SER A 20 -17.51 0.16 0.45
CA SER A 20 -17.50 0.43 -0.99
C SER A 20 -16.35 1.34 -1.38
N PHE A 21 -15.98 1.27 -2.65
CA PHE A 21 -14.99 2.18 -3.25
C PHE A 21 -15.65 3.50 -3.62
N LYS A 22 -14.83 4.56 -3.67
CA LYS A 22 -15.27 5.89 -4.10
C LYS A 22 -14.74 6.20 -5.50
N GLY A 23 -15.58 6.84 -6.32
CA GLY A 23 -15.18 7.28 -7.66
C GLY A 23 -14.59 6.14 -8.47
N GLU A 24 -13.39 6.33 -8.98
CA GLU A 24 -12.71 5.39 -9.86
C GLU A 24 -11.72 4.46 -9.15
N GLN A 25 -11.73 4.42 -7.83
CA GLN A 25 -10.77 3.60 -7.07
C GLN A 25 -10.76 2.14 -7.50
N GLU A 26 -11.92 1.50 -7.62
CA GLU A 26 -12.01 0.10 -8.00
C GLU A 26 -11.44 -0.15 -9.40
N ALA A 27 -11.77 0.71 -10.37
CA ALA A 27 -11.26 0.61 -11.73
C ALA A 27 -9.73 0.72 -11.78
N VAL A 28 -9.16 1.67 -11.04
CA VAL A 28 -7.71 1.85 -10.94
C VAL A 28 -7.05 0.62 -10.33
N ILE A 29 -7.59 0.13 -9.23
CA ILE A 29 -7.03 -1.02 -8.50
C ILE A 29 -7.05 -2.28 -9.38
N ARG A 30 -8.17 -2.54 -10.05
CA ARG A 30 -8.29 -3.70 -10.94
C ARG A 30 -7.31 -3.62 -12.11
N HIS A 31 -7.14 -2.43 -12.68
CA HIS A 31 -6.20 -2.21 -13.78
C HIS A 31 -4.75 -2.49 -13.36
N LEU A 32 -4.36 -2.04 -12.16
CA LEU A 32 -3.05 -2.31 -11.59
C LEU A 32 -2.83 -3.81 -11.32
N ILE A 33 -3.80 -4.48 -10.71
CA ILE A 33 -3.69 -5.90 -10.37
C ILE A 33 -3.58 -6.76 -11.62
N GLN A 34 -4.17 -6.33 -12.73
CA GLN A 34 -4.06 -7.00 -14.03
C GLN A 34 -2.67 -6.85 -14.67
N GLY A 35 -1.77 -6.09 -14.07
CA GLY A 35 -0.41 -5.89 -14.55
C GLY A 35 -0.21 -4.69 -15.47
N ASN A 36 -1.18 -3.77 -15.51
CA ASN A 36 -1.11 -2.62 -16.40
C ASN A 36 -0.54 -1.40 -15.67
N ASN A 37 0.26 -0.60 -16.39
CA ASN A 37 0.69 0.70 -15.91
C ASN A 37 -0.49 1.66 -15.91
N THR A 38 -0.61 2.46 -14.85
CA THR A 38 -1.76 3.32 -14.66
C THR A 38 -1.31 4.72 -14.23
N PHE A 39 -1.81 5.73 -14.93
CA PHE A 39 -1.67 7.13 -14.52
C PHE A 39 -2.97 7.59 -13.91
N VAL A 40 -2.91 8.11 -12.68
CA VAL A 40 -4.11 8.51 -11.92
C VAL A 40 -4.00 9.97 -11.52
N LEU A 41 -5.01 10.75 -11.87
CA LEU A 41 -5.12 12.13 -11.46
C LEU A 41 -6.40 12.29 -10.64
N MET A 42 -6.25 12.54 -9.35
CA MET A 42 -7.35 12.72 -8.42
C MET A 42 -7.15 13.98 -7.57
N PRO A 43 -8.22 14.67 -7.18
CA PRO A 43 -8.11 15.81 -6.28
C PRO A 43 -7.67 15.35 -4.88
N THR A 44 -7.13 16.28 -4.09
CA THR A 44 -6.80 16.04 -2.69
C THR A 44 -8.05 15.57 -1.94
N GLY A 45 -7.90 14.49 -1.17
CA GLY A 45 -9.03 13.87 -0.48
C GLY A 45 -9.82 12.87 -1.32
N GLY A 46 -9.40 12.60 -2.57
CA GLY A 46 -10.05 11.63 -3.45
C GLY A 46 -9.72 10.16 -3.16
N GLY A 47 -8.93 9.89 -2.12
CA GLY A 47 -8.58 8.51 -1.75
C GLY A 47 -7.46 7.92 -2.61
N LYS A 48 -6.49 8.74 -3.04
CA LYS A 48 -5.38 8.30 -3.88
C LYS A 48 -4.55 7.19 -3.25
N SER A 49 -4.32 7.26 -1.95
CA SER A 49 -3.49 6.29 -1.24
C SER A 49 -4.03 4.87 -1.34
N LEU A 50 -5.34 4.69 -1.25
CA LEU A 50 -5.98 3.38 -1.37
C LEU A 50 -5.68 2.71 -2.71
N CYS A 51 -5.54 3.51 -3.77
CA CYS A 51 -5.30 3.00 -5.12
C CYS A 51 -3.98 2.22 -5.26
N TYR A 52 -3.00 2.47 -4.41
CA TYR A 52 -1.77 1.67 -4.37
C TYR A 52 -1.65 0.80 -3.12
N GLN A 53 -2.26 1.20 -2.02
CA GLN A 53 -2.19 0.45 -0.76
C GLN A 53 -2.90 -0.90 -0.85
N LEU A 54 -4.12 -0.91 -1.37
CA LEU A 54 -4.87 -2.16 -1.50
C LEU A 54 -4.23 -3.14 -2.49
N PRO A 55 -3.82 -2.72 -3.70
CA PRO A 55 -3.07 -3.62 -4.58
C PRO A 55 -1.80 -4.18 -3.94
N ALA A 56 -1.05 -3.35 -3.21
CA ALA A 56 0.17 -3.81 -2.52
C ALA A 56 -0.12 -4.94 -1.53
N LEU A 57 -1.25 -4.87 -0.82
CA LEU A 57 -1.61 -5.88 0.18
C LEU A 57 -2.12 -7.18 -0.45
N VAL A 58 -2.74 -7.14 -1.63
CA VAL A 58 -3.33 -8.32 -2.26
C VAL A 58 -2.43 -8.98 -3.30
N MET A 59 -1.50 -8.24 -3.89
CA MET A 59 -0.57 -8.78 -4.89
C MET A 59 0.61 -9.47 -4.23
N GLU A 60 1.22 -10.42 -4.93
CA GLU A 60 2.47 -11.02 -4.51
C GLU A 60 3.62 -10.02 -4.69
N GLY A 61 4.65 -10.15 -3.84
CA GLY A 61 5.82 -9.30 -3.88
C GLY A 61 5.70 -8.07 -2.99
N THR A 62 6.54 -7.09 -3.27
CA THR A 62 6.63 -5.86 -2.48
C THR A 62 6.38 -4.65 -3.38
N ALA A 63 5.50 -3.75 -2.94
CA ALA A 63 5.27 -2.49 -3.62
C ALA A 63 6.31 -1.46 -3.20
N ILE A 64 6.79 -0.67 -4.15
CA ILE A 64 7.70 0.44 -3.90
C ILE A 64 6.97 1.73 -4.19
N VAL A 65 6.91 2.62 -3.19
CA VAL A 65 6.28 3.93 -3.32
C VAL A 65 7.37 5.00 -3.26
N ILE A 66 7.44 5.82 -4.29
CA ILE A 66 8.41 6.90 -4.37
C ILE A 66 7.73 8.21 -4.03
N SER A 67 8.23 8.90 -3.02
CA SER A 67 7.70 10.19 -2.57
C SER A 67 8.84 11.17 -2.31
N PRO A 68 8.72 12.44 -2.73
CA PRO A 68 9.75 13.44 -2.49
C PRO A 68 9.73 14.02 -1.07
N LEU A 69 8.70 13.75 -0.27
CA LEU A 69 8.51 14.35 1.05
C LEU A 69 8.67 13.33 2.15
N ILE A 70 9.69 13.50 3.00
CA ILE A 70 10.00 12.58 4.11
C ILE A 70 8.84 12.49 5.10
N ALA A 71 8.24 13.61 5.48
CA ALA A 71 7.13 13.61 6.42
C ALA A 71 5.91 12.84 5.87
N LEU A 72 5.63 12.98 4.57
CA LEU A 72 4.54 12.25 3.93
C LEU A 72 4.82 10.74 3.89
N MET A 73 6.07 10.33 3.66
CA MET A 73 6.47 8.93 3.68
C MET A 73 6.15 8.28 5.03
N LYS A 74 6.53 8.95 6.11
CA LYS A 74 6.25 8.45 7.47
C LYS A 74 4.76 8.33 7.73
N ASN A 75 3.98 9.33 7.35
CA ASN A 75 2.53 9.31 7.53
C ASN A 75 1.88 8.15 6.77
N GLN A 76 2.32 7.87 5.56
CA GLN A 76 1.81 6.76 4.77
C GLN A 76 2.14 5.40 5.38
N VAL A 77 3.36 5.22 5.88
CA VAL A 77 3.77 3.98 6.55
C VAL A 77 2.99 3.78 7.85
N ASP A 78 2.85 4.82 8.65
CA ASP A 78 2.09 4.74 9.90
C ASP A 78 0.62 4.38 9.64
N ALA A 79 0.03 4.91 8.57
CA ALA A 79 -1.35 4.59 8.19
C ALA A 79 -1.50 3.10 7.84
N ILE A 80 -0.60 2.55 7.03
CA ILE A 80 -0.64 1.13 6.66
C ILE A 80 -0.45 0.23 7.89
N ARG A 81 0.49 0.57 8.76
CA ARG A 81 0.71 -0.19 10.00
C ARG A 81 -0.51 -0.19 10.90
N GLY A 82 -1.26 0.91 10.89
CA GLY A 82 -2.52 1.01 11.64
C GLY A 82 -3.64 0.14 11.07
N PHE A 83 -3.67 -0.09 9.76
CA PHE A 83 -4.68 -0.94 9.12
C PHE A 83 -4.38 -2.44 9.27
N VAL A 84 -3.12 -2.83 9.34
CA VAL A 84 -2.71 -4.23 9.46
C VAL A 84 -2.16 -4.46 10.86
N ALA A 85 -3.06 -4.79 11.77
CA ALA A 85 -2.72 -4.97 13.19
C ALA A 85 -1.76 -6.15 13.38
N GLY A 86 -0.77 -5.96 14.27
CA GLY A 86 0.16 -7.01 14.67
C GLY A 86 1.31 -7.28 13.71
N ASN A 87 1.44 -6.50 12.63
CA ASN A 87 2.55 -6.66 11.69
C ASN A 87 3.12 -5.30 11.29
N ASP A 88 3.95 -4.73 12.14
CA ASP A 88 4.60 -3.44 11.86
C ASP A 88 5.61 -3.51 10.70
N GLY A 89 6.11 -4.70 10.39
CA GLY A 89 7.00 -4.92 9.25
C GLY A 89 6.32 -4.90 7.89
N ILE A 90 4.99 -4.79 7.84
CA ILE A 90 4.23 -4.79 6.58
C ILE A 90 4.62 -3.64 5.65
N ALA A 91 5.03 -2.51 6.21
CA ALA A 91 5.47 -1.35 5.47
C ALA A 91 6.63 -0.65 6.17
N HIS A 92 7.57 -0.15 5.35
CA HIS A 92 8.72 0.64 5.82
C HIS A 92 8.95 1.82 4.91
N PHE A 93 9.60 2.86 5.43
CA PHE A 93 10.18 3.91 4.60
C PHE A 93 11.71 3.81 4.61
N LEU A 94 12.33 4.25 3.54
CA LEU A 94 13.78 4.27 3.40
C LEU A 94 14.20 5.65 2.92
N ASN A 95 14.93 6.38 3.76
CA ASN A 95 15.42 7.71 3.44
C ASN A 95 16.63 8.05 4.31
N SER A 96 17.16 9.26 4.17
CA SER A 96 18.37 9.69 4.87
C SER A 96 18.20 9.85 6.38
N SER A 97 16.97 9.80 6.91
CA SER A 97 16.74 9.93 8.35
C SER A 97 16.97 8.63 9.13
N LEU A 98 17.16 7.50 8.45
CA LEU A 98 17.33 6.20 9.09
C LEU A 98 18.78 5.96 9.49
N ASN A 99 18.97 5.32 10.66
CA ASN A 99 20.28 4.83 11.09
C ASN A 99 20.54 3.42 10.52
N LYS A 100 21.76 2.88 10.80
CA LYS A 100 22.16 1.56 10.26
C LYS A 100 21.27 0.42 10.75
N ALA A 101 20.86 0.44 12.02
CA ALA A 101 20.01 -0.60 12.59
C ALA A 101 18.63 -0.60 11.93
N GLN A 102 18.05 0.58 11.68
CA GLN A 102 16.77 0.73 11.00
C GLN A 102 16.85 0.25 9.56
N ILE A 103 17.90 0.58 8.83
CA ILE A 103 18.11 0.10 7.46
C ILE A 103 18.23 -1.42 7.42
N THR A 104 18.94 -2.02 8.38
CA THR A 104 19.05 -3.49 8.47
C THR A 104 17.71 -4.14 8.70
N GLU A 105 16.87 -3.57 9.58
CA GLU A 105 15.51 -4.06 9.82
C GLU A 105 14.67 -4.03 8.54
N VAL A 106 14.71 -2.94 7.77
CA VAL A 106 14.01 -2.82 6.50
C VAL A 106 14.46 -3.92 5.53
N LYS A 107 15.77 -4.11 5.38
CA LYS A 107 16.33 -5.13 4.49
C LYS A 107 15.89 -6.54 4.89
N ASN A 108 15.92 -6.85 6.18
CA ASN A 108 15.53 -8.17 6.68
C ASN A 108 14.05 -8.44 6.41
N ASP A 109 13.18 -7.47 6.62
CA ASP A 109 11.75 -7.60 6.35
C ASP A 109 11.45 -7.76 4.87
N LEU A 110 12.18 -7.06 4.00
CA LEU A 110 12.07 -7.22 2.55
C LEU A 110 12.47 -8.63 2.12
N MET A 111 13.58 -9.14 2.63
CA MET A 111 14.09 -10.46 2.24
C MET A 111 13.23 -11.59 2.78
N SER A 112 12.60 -11.43 3.93
CA SER A 112 11.71 -12.43 4.52
C SER A 112 10.31 -12.44 3.91
N GLY A 113 9.95 -11.41 3.15
CA GLY A 113 8.60 -11.25 2.61
C GLY A 113 7.60 -10.65 3.57
N ALA A 114 8.04 -10.17 4.73
CA ALA A 114 7.16 -9.51 5.71
C ALA A 114 6.61 -8.18 5.19
N THR A 115 7.39 -7.48 4.37
CA THR A 115 7.01 -6.17 3.81
C THR A 115 6.28 -6.33 2.49
N LYS A 116 5.15 -5.69 2.34
CA LYS A 116 4.31 -5.67 1.15
C LYS A 116 4.41 -4.33 0.44
#